data_aca748c2afd020479bbbe473a179aa92
#
_entry.id   aca748c2afd020479bbbe473a179aa92
#
_cell.length_a   1.000
_cell.length_b   1.000
_cell.length_c   1.000
_cell.angle_alpha   90.00
_cell.angle_beta   90.00
_cell.angle_gamma   90.00
#
_symmetry.space_group_name_H-M   'P 1'
#
loop_
_entity.id
_entity.type
_entity.pdbx_description
1 polymer ?
#
loop_
_entity_poly.entity_id
_entity_poly.type
_entity_poly.pdbx_seq_one_letter_code
_entity_poly.pdbx_strand_id
1 'polypeptide(L)'
;MKALSELLRYRNEPLYLFGLVCLLAAAVCLVLTRLTDVQVNGVSAWYKPFKFFLSTTLFVWTMAWYMFYLGPSRAVQIYSWGVILLLGFELIYIAVQAGRGQLSHFKVDTPAYAALYGMMALAAVAIAIWTGYIGVLFCLRNFPDLPAAYVWGIRIGIGLFVIFAIEGLAMGSQLRHTVGGPDGSPGLPVVNWSRTYGDLRIAHFMGMHAIQIIPILAYYALKSVRLTVVVGLLYGLATTLLFIQAMRGKPFWPL
;
A
#
# COMPACT_ATOMS: atom_id res chain seq x y z
N MET A 1 -23.38 6.35 19.51
CA MET A 1 -22.19 6.46 18.62
C MET A 1 -22.54 5.83 17.29
N LYS A 2 -22.33 6.54 16.16
CA LYS A 2 -22.44 5.90 14.84
C LYS A 2 -21.40 4.80 14.74
N ALA A 3 -21.74 3.67 14.13
CA ALA A 3 -20.76 2.63 13.87
C ALA A 3 -19.61 3.19 12.99
N LEU A 4 -18.39 2.67 13.11
CA LEU A 4 -17.24 3.13 12.31
C LEU A 4 -17.55 3.12 10.81
N SER A 5 -18.31 2.14 10.35
CA SER A 5 -18.75 2.03 8.95
C SER A 5 -19.63 3.22 8.51
N GLU A 6 -20.59 3.65 9.34
CA GLU A 6 -21.42 4.81 9.05
C GLU A 6 -20.60 6.10 9.02
N LEU A 7 -19.61 6.21 9.89
CA LEU A 7 -18.74 7.37 9.95
C LEU A 7 -17.82 7.44 8.73
N LEU A 8 -17.24 6.33 8.28
CA LEU A 8 -16.44 6.27 7.07
C LEU A 8 -17.28 6.59 5.81
N ARG A 9 -18.49 6.02 5.73
CA ARG A 9 -19.43 6.33 4.65
C ARG A 9 -19.77 7.82 4.59
N TYR A 10 -20.06 8.43 5.73
CA TYR A 10 -20.33 9.86 5.83
C TYR A 10 -19.15 10.72 5.39
N ARG A 11 -17.91 10.28 5.67
CA ARG A 11 -16.69 11.02 5.34
C ARG A 11 -16.35 11.01 3.85
N ASN A 12 -16.45 9.86 3.20
CA ASN A 12 -16.24 9.72 1.75
C ASN A 12 -16.89 8.42 1.28
N GLU A 13 -18.14 8.52 0.81
CA GLU A 13 -18.92 7.36 0.40
C GLU A 13 -18.29 6.55 -0.75
N PRO A 14 -17.77 7.17 -1.86
CA PRO A 14 -17.14 6.40 -2.93
C PRO A 14 -15.96 5.54 -2.46
N LEU A 15 -15.02 6.11 -1.69
CA LEU A 15 -13.88 5.37 -1.15
C LEU A 15 -14.30 4.33 -0.11
N TYR A 16 -15.33 4.61 0.69
CA TYR A 16 -15.88 3.64 1.63
C TYR A 16 -16.44 2.41 0.92
N LEU A 17 -17.29 2.62 -0.10
CA LEU A 17 -17.90 1.54 -0.86
C LEU A 17 -16.85 0.71 -1.62
N PHE A 18 -15.90 1.37 -2.25
CA PHE A 18 -14.79 0.67 -2.91
C PHE A 18 -13.96 -0.16 -1.93
N GLY A 19 -13.66 0.37 -0.75
CA GLY A 19 -12.98 -0.38 0.31
C GLY A 19 -13.80 -1.58 0.78
N LEU A 20 -15.12 -1.47 0.88
CA LEU A 20 -15.99 -2.59 1.23
C LEU A 20 -15.96 -3.69 0.15
N VAL A 21 -16.01 -3.32 -1.14
CA VAL A 21 -15.85 -4.27 -2.25
C VAL A 21 -14.49 -4.97 -2.18
N CYS A 22 -13.42 -4.22 -1.91
CA CYS A 22 -12.08 -4.78 -1.73
C CYS A 22 -12.02 -5.75 -0.54
N LEU A 23 -12.64 -5.41 0.59
CA LEU A 23 -12.68 -6.29 1.77
C LEU A 23 -13.39 -7.61 1.48
N LEU A 24 -14.53 -7.55 0.79
CA LEU A 24 -15.26 -8.75 0.37
C LEU A 24 -14.45 -9.59 -0.63
N ALA A 25 -13.81 -8.94 -1.61
CA ALA A 25 -12.92 -9.62 -2.55
C ALA A 25 -11.70 -10.26 -1.85
N ALA A 26 -11.13 -9.60 -0.84
CA ALA A 26 -10.08 -10.19 -0.01
C ALA A 26 -10.58 -11.46 0.69
N ALA A 27 -11.76 -11.44 1.30
CA ALA A 27 -12.35 -12.61 1.94
C ALA A 27 -12.55 -13.76 0.94
N VAL A 28 -13.07 -13.47 -0.26
CA VAL A 28 -13.21 -14.46 -1.35
C VAL A 28 -11.85 -15.03 -1.73
N CYS A 29 -10.84 -14.19 -1.96
CA CYS A 29 -9.49 -14.66 -2.29
C CYS A 29 -8.90 -15.54 -1.18
N LEU A 30 -9.13 -15.20 0.09
CA LEU A 30 -8.67 -16.02 1.22
C LEU A 30 -9.31 -17.41 1.20
N VAL A 31 -10.62 -17.50 0.94
CA VAL A 31 -11.33 -18.79 0.77
C VAL A 31 -10.75 -19.57 -0.40
N LEU A 32 -10.51 -18.91 -1.55
CA LEU A 32 -9.94 -19.55 -2.74
C LEU A 32 -8.53 -20.12 -2.52
N THR A 33 -7.76 -19.61 -1.53
CA THR A 33 -6.48 -20.26 -1.15
C THR A 33 -6.65 -21.68 -0.64
N ARG A 34 -7.86 -22.07 -0.22
CA ARG A 34 -8.19 -23.39 0.30
C ARG A 34 -9.00 -24.24 -0.67
N LEU A 35 -9.72 -23.61 -1.61
CA LEU A 35 -10.62 -24.28 -2.53
C LEU A 35 -9.97 -24.60 -3.89
N THR A 36 -8.79 -24.06 -4.19
CA THR A 36 -8.12 -24.27 -5.47
C THR A 36 -6.65 -24.62 -5.28
N ASP A 37 -6.13 -25.45 -6.19
CA ASP A 37 -4.72 -25.86 -6.19
C ASP A 37 -3.84 -24.97 -7.09
N VAL A 38 -4.38 -23.84 -7.59
CA VAL A 38 -3.64 -22.94 -8.47
C VAL A 38 -2.49 -22.28 -7.72
N GLN A 39 -1.28 -22.47 -8.22
CA GLN A 39 -0.04 -21.95 -7.59
C GLN A 39 0.72 -21.01 -8.52
N VAL A 40 1.43 -20.07 -7.92
CA VAL A 40 2.42 -19.20 -8.56
C VAL A 40 3.64 -19.14 -7.65
N ASN A 41 4.82 -19.47 -8.18
CA ASN A 41 6.08 -19.56 -7.42
C ASN A 41 5.98 -20.43 -6.15
N GLY A 42 5.32 -21.59 -6.25
CA GLY A 42 5.25 -22.58 -5.18
C GLY A 42 4.28 -22.23 -4.02
N VAL A 43 3.49 -21.18 -4.15
CA VAL A 43 2.46 -20.81 -3.17
C VAL A 43 1.11 -20.59 -3.84
N SER A 44 0.00 -20.69 -3.07
CA SER A 44 -1.32 -20.40 -3.63
C SER A 44 -1.33 -19.05 -4.33
N ALA A 45 -1.78 -19.04 -5.59
CA ALA A 45 -1.88 -17.83 -6.42
C ALA A 45 -2.78 -16.75 -5.78
N TRP A 46 -3.75 -17.17 -4.97
CA TRP A 46 -4.73 -16.30 -4.34
C TRP A 46 -4.21 -15.50 -3.13
N TYR A 47 -3.04 -15.87 -2.55
CA TYR A 47 -2.43 -15.05 -1.50
C TYR A 47 -2.04 -13.65 -1.99
N LYS A 48 -1.66 -13.50 -3.26
CA LYS A 48 -1.30 -12.18 -3.79
C LYS A 48 -2.52 -11.25 -3.87
N PRO A 49 -3.61 -11.57 -4.60
CA PRO A 49 -4.79 -10.71 -4.64
C PRO A 49 -5.40 -10.51 -3.25
N PHE A 50 -5.42 -11.52 -2.37
CA PHE A 50 -5.86 -11.36 -0.98
C PHE A 50 -5.15 -10.19 -0.29
N LYS A 51 -3.82 -10.18 -0.31
CA LYS A 51 -3.03 -9.11 0.32
C LYS A 51 -3.25 -7.74 -0.32
N PHE A 52 -3.35 -7.70 -1.65
CA PHE A 52 -3.58 -6.46 -2.38
C PHE A 52 -4.97 -5.88 -2.08
N PHE A 53 -6.02 -6.66 -2.12
CA PHE A 53 -7.36 -6.22 -1.75
C PHE A 53 -7.43 -5.73 -0.30
N LEU A 54 -6.84 -6.47 0.64
CA LEU A 54 -6.82 -6.07 2.06
C LEU A 54 -6.05 -4.77 2.28
N SER A 55 -4.86 -4.63 1.69
CA SER A 55 -4.05 -3.41 1.77
C SER A 55 -4.75 -2.22 1.13
N THR A 56 -5.41 -2.42 -0.02
CA THR A 56 -6.22 -1.39 -0.67
C THR A 56 -7.38 -0.95 0.22
N THR A 57 -8.07 -1.88 0.89
CA THR A 57 -9.12 -1.54 1.86
C THR A 57 -8.59 -0.58 2.93
N LEU A 58 -7.46 -0.92 3.55
CA LEU A 58 -6.84 -0.07 4.58
C LEU A 58 -6.44 1.30 4.01
N PHE A 59 -5.86 1.34 2.83
CA PHE A 59 -5.45 2.57 2.17
C PHE A 59 -6.65 3.48 1.86
N VAL A 60 -7.66 2.98 1.16
CA VAL A 60 -8.79 3.82 0.73
C VAL A 60 -9.65 4.28 1.89
N TRP A 61 -9.80 3.49 2.96
CA TRP A 61 -10.49 3.92 4.18
C TRP A 61 -9.69 4.96 4.96
N THR A 62 -8.37 4.85 4.98
CA THR A 62 -7.48 5.88 5.53
C THR A 62 -7.65 7.19 4.75
N MET A 63 -7.63 7.10 3.42
CA MET A 63 -7.81 8.27 2.57
C MET A 63 -9.23 8.85 2.66
N ALA A 64 -10.27 8.01 2.76
CA ALA A 64 -11.64 8.47 3.04
C ALA A 64 -11.70 9.31 4.32
N TRP A 65 -10.96 8.87 5.35
CA TRP A 65 -10.86 9.59 6.62
C TRP A 65 -10.17 10.94 6.45
N TYR A 66 -9.09 11.02 5.70
CA TYR A 66 -8.32 12.26 5.50
C TYR A 66 -9.01 13.25 4.56
N MET A 67 -9.68 12.76 3.50
CA MET A 67 -10.39 13.60 2.55
C MET A 67 -11.46 14.47 3.23
N PHE A 68 -12.08 13.95 4.29
CA PHE A 68 -13.08 14.70 5.06
C PHE A 68 -12.53 16.00 5.63
N TYR A 69 -11.28 16.02 6.09
CA TYR A 69 -10.66 17.21 6.66
C TYR A 69 -10.35 18.28 5.60
N LEU A 70 -10.21 17.88 4.35
CA LEU A 70 -10.02 18.83 3.23
C LEU A 70 -11.34 19.45 2.76
N GLY A 71 -12.48 18.96 3.26
CA GLY A 71 -13.82 19.43 2.89
C GLY A 71 -14.25 18.99 1.48
N PRO A 72 -15.53 19.25 1.13
CA PRO A 72 -16.06 18.92 -0.18
C PRO A 72 -15.44 19.84 -1.24
N SER A 73 -14.55 19.28 -2.05
CA SER A 73 -13.85 20.00 -3.11
C SER A 73 -13.72 19.15 -4.37
N ARG A 74 -13.53 19.81 -5.52
CA ARG A 74 -13.28 19.12 -6.79
C ARG A 74 -12.01 18.26 -6.72
N ALA A 75 -10.98 18.70 -6.00
CA ALA A 75 -9.75 17.95 -5.81
C ALA A 75 -10.00 16.62 -5.07
N VAL A 76 -10.82 16.63 -4.01
CA VAL A 76 -11.23 15.43 -3.26
C VAL A 76 -12.02 14.46 -4.15
N GLN A 77 -12.97 14.97 -4.94
CA GLN A 77 -13.77 14.13 -5.84
C GLN A 77 -12.91 13.47 -6.92
N ILE A 78 -12.07 14.26 -7.60
CA ILE A 78 -11.18 13.76 -8.64
C ILE A 78 -10.19 12.72 -8.08
N TYR A 79 -9.61 13.00 -6.90
CA TYR A 79 -8.74 12.04 -6.21
C TYR A 79 -9.46 10.73 -5.91
N SER A 80 -10.65 10.80 -5.31
CA SER A 80 -11.40 9.61 -4.91
C SER A 80 -11.73 8.71 -6.10
N TRP A 81 -12.27 9.27 -7.17
CA TRP A 81 -12.60 8.48 -8.36
C TRP A 81 -11.36 8.02 -9.14
N GLY A 82 -10.32 8.84 -9.22
CA GLY A 82 -9.07 8.47 -9.84
C GLY A 82 -8.40 7.28 -9.16
N VAL A 83 -8.33 7.30 -7.83
CA VAL A 83 -7.81 6.17 -7.04
C VAL A 83 -8.65 4.90 -7.24
N ILE A 84 -9.99 5.02 -7.25
CA ILE A 84 -10.89 3.89 -7.51
C ILE A 84 -10.63 3.27 -8.88
N LEU A 85 -10.50 4.08 -9.93
CA LEU A 85 -10.27 3.60 -11.29
C LEU A 85 -8.89 2.93 -11.43
N LEU A 86 -7.83 3.56 -10.93
CA LEU A 86 -6.47 3.05 -11.05
C LEU A 86 -6.26 1.77 -10.23
N LEU A 87 -6.66 1.77 -8.95
CA LEU A 87 -6.57 0.57 -8.11
C LEU A 87 -7.54 -0.53 -8.60
N GLY A 88 -8.73 -0.16 -9.06
CA GLY A 88 -9.67 -1.12 -9.62
C GLY A 88 -9.07 -1.88 -10.80
N PHE A 89 -8.41 -1.17 -11.73
CA PHE A 89 -7.67 -1.79 -12.84
C PHE A 89 -6.59 -2.76 -12.34
N GLU A 90 -5.74 -2.32 -11.40
CA GLU A 90 -4.67 -3.18 -10.87
C GLU A 90 -5.21 -4.43 -10.17
N LEU A 91 -6.20 -4.27 -9.31
CA LEU A 91 -6.76 -5.37 -8.52
C LEU A 91 -7.46 -6.41 -9.40
N ILE A 92 -8.21 -5.97 -10.41
CA ILE A 92 -8.85 -6.86 -11.39
C ILE A 92 -7.78 -7.64 -12.15
N TYR A 93 -6.73 -6.96 -12.63
CA TYR A 93 -5.65 -7.63 -13.35
C TYR A 93 -4.92 -8.64 -12.47
N ILE A 94 -4.60 -8.29 -11.20
CA ILE A 94 -3.95 -9.20 -10.25
C ILE A 94 -4.82 -10.44 -10.01
N ALA A 95 -6.13 -10.27 -9.82
CA ALA A 95 -7.06 -11.37 -9.57
C ALA A 95 -7.22 -12.29 -10.79
N VAL A 96 -7.33 -11.72 -11.99
CA VAL A 96 -7.42 -12.48 -13.24
C VAL A 96 -6.15 -13.31 -13.47
N GLN A 97 -4.97 -12.71 -13.25
CA GLN A 97 -3.70 -13.45 -13.41
C GLN A 97 -3.55 -14.55 -12.35
N ALA A 98 -4.01 -14.33 -11.12
CA ALA A 98 -4.03 -15.36 -10.09
C ALA A 98 -4.91 -16.55 -10.51
N GLY A 99 -6.14 -16.30 -11.03
CA GLY A 99 -7.03 -17.34 -11.53
C GLY A 99 -6.45 -18.12 -12.73
N ARG A 100 -5.55 -17.50 -13.50
CA ARG A 100 -4.82 -18.16 -14.60
C ARG A 100 -3.55 -18.87 -14.17
N GLY A 101 -3.15 -18.84 -12.89
CA GLY A 101 -1.88 -19.38 -12.41
C GLY A 101 -0.67 -18.63 -12.97
N GLN A 102 -0.80 -17.32 -13.25
CA GLN A 102 0.24 -16.53 -13.89
C GLN A 102 0.69 -15.37 -13.01
N LEU A 103 1.92 -14.90 -13.27
CA LEU A 103 2.44 -13.67 -12.65
C LEU A 103 1.62 -12.47 -13.11
N SER A 104 1.23 -11.62 -12.17
CA SER A 104 0.60 -10.32 -12.46
C SER A 104 1.63 -9.20 -12.64
N HIS A 105 2.73 -9.25 -11.88
CA HIS A 105 3.86 -8.33 -11.99
C HIS A 105 5.03 -9.05 -12.66
N PHE A 106 5.87 -8.27 -13.35
CA PHE A 106 7.09 -8.77 -14.00
C PHE A 106 6.86 -9.76 -15.16
N LYS A 107 5.61 -9.94 -15.59
CA LYS A 107 5.29 -10.72 -16.77
C LYS A 107 5.44 -9.82 -18.00
N VAL A 108 6.52 -10.01 -18.73
CA VAL A 108 6.90 -9.20 -19.91
C VAL A 108 7.24 -10.05 -21.13
N ASP A 109 6.83 -11.32 -21.11
CA ASP A 109 7.11 -12.33 -22.13
C ASP A 109 6.40 -12.08 -23.47
N THR A 110 5.38 -11.23 -23.49
CA THR A 110 4.73 -10.78 -24.71
C THR A 110 4.53 -9.25 -24.71
N PRO A 111 4.40 -8.61 -25.88
CA PRO A 111 4.14 -7.15 -25.93
C PRO A 111 2.88 -6.74 -25.15
N ALA A 112 1.83 -7.57 -25.18
CA ALA A 112 0.60 -7.31 -24.43
C ALA A 112 0.81 -7.35 -22.93
N TYR A 113 1.53 -8.35 -22.40
CA TYR A 113 1.84 -8.42 -20.98
C TYR A 113 2.80 -7.32 -20.54
N ALA A 114 3.79 -6.97 -21.36
CA ALA A 114 4.69 -5.85 -21.10
C ALA A 114 3.91 -4.52 -21.02
N ALA A 115 2.95 -4.28 -21.93
CA ALA A 115 2.09 -3.11 -21.91
C ALA A 115 1.20 -3.07 -20.65
N LEU A 116 0.56 -4.19 -20.28
CA LEU A 116 -0.27 -4.29 -19.08
C LEU A 116 0.55 -4.04 -17.80
N TYR A 117 1.75 -4.60 -17.72
CA TYR A 117 2.67 -4.35 -16.62
C TYR A 117 3.10 -2.86 -16.56
N GLY A 118 3.43 -2.27 -17.70
CA GLY A 118 3.73 -0.85 -17.81
C GLY A 118 2.57 0.05 -17.36
N MET A 119 1.34 -0.30 -17.74
CA MET A 119 0.14 0.42 -17.28
C MET A 119 -0.06 0.33 -15.77
N MET A 120 0.19 -0.84 -15.14
CA MET A 120 0.15 -0.99 -13.69
C MET A 120 1.21 -0.12 -13.01
N ALA A 121 2.44 -0.10 -13.52
CA ALA A 121 3.51 0.75 -12.97
C ALA A 121 3.14 2.25 -13.06
N LEU A 122 2.56 2.68 -14.19
CA LEU A 122 2.08 4.05 -14.35
C LEU A 122 0.92 4.37 -13.39
N ALA A 123 -0.01 3.45 -13.19
CA ALA A 123 -1.12 3.61 -12.26
C ALA A 123 -0.61 3.76 -10.82
N ALA A 124 0.31 2.90 -10.38
CA ALA A 124 0.91 2.96 -9.04
C ALA A 124 1.65 4.29 -8.81
N VAL A 125 2.47 4.74 -9.78
CA VAL A 125 3.17 6.03 -9.70
C VAL A 125 2.19 7.19 -9.68
N ALA A 126 1.13 7.15 -10.50
CA ALA A 126 0.10 8.19 -10.51
C ALA A 126 -0.61 8.30 -9.16
N ILE A 127 -0.97 7.17 -8.54
CA ILE A 127 -1.56 7.13 -7.20
C ILE A 127 -0.61 7.72 -6.16
N ALA A 128 0.68 7.36 -6.21
CA ALA A 128 1.69 7.87 -5.28
C ALA A 128 1.84 9.40 -5.40
N ILE A 129 1.99 9.92 -6.62
CA ILE A 129 2.09 11.37 -6.88
C ILE A 129 0.83 12.09 -6.44
N TRP A 130 -0.34 11.53 -6.75
CA TRP A 130 -1.62 12.14 -6.40
C TRP A 130 -1.86 12.15 -4.89
N THR A 131 -1.47 11.08 -4.18
CA THR A 131 -1.48 11.04 -2.72
C THR A 131 -0.48 12.05 -2.15
N GLY A 132 0.68 12.23 -2.79
CA GLY A 132 1.63 13.30 -2.47
C GLY A 132 1.02 14.70 -2.60
N TYR A 133 0.25 14.95 -3.65
CA TYR A 133 -0.50 16.21 -3.80
C TYR A 133 -1.48 16.43 -2.64
N ILE A 134 -2.19 15.39 -2.20
CA ILE A 134 -3.01 15.48 -0.98
C ILE A 134 -2.17 15.85 0.24
N GLY A 135 -0.98 15.26 0.37
CA GLY A 135 -0.02 15.61 1.42
C GLY A 135 0.38 17.09 1.40
N VAL A 136 0.61 17.65 0.20
CA VAL A 136 0.89 19.09 0.00
C VAL A 136 -0.29 19.93 0.49
N LEU A 137 -1.53 19.54 0.19
CA LEU A 137 -2.71 20.25 0.70
C LEU A 137 -2.78 20.24 2.23
N PHE A 138 -2.39 19.12 2.87
CA PHE A 138 -2.27 19.06 4.34
C PHE A 138 -1.16 19.96 4.89
N CYS A 139 -0.10 20.21 4.12
CA CYS A 139 0.97 21.14 4.53
C CYS A 139 0.56 22.60 4.37
N LEU A 140 -0.21 22.94 3.35
CA LEU A 140 -0.62 24.31 3.03
C LEU A 140 -1.83 24.79 3.83
N ARG A 141 -2.67 23.88 4.33
CA ARG A 141 -3.89 24.24 5.07
C ARG A 141 -3.68 24.15 6.58
N ASN A 142 -4.45 24.98 7.30
CA ASN A 142 -4.55 24.93 8.75
C ASN A 142 -5.78 24.11 9.16
N PHE A 143 -5.63 23.34 10.23
CA PHE A 143 -6.67 22.46 10.79
C PHE A 143 -6.82 22.74 12.29
N PRO A 144 -7.46 23.88 12.66
CA PRO A 144 -7.53 24.31 14.06
C PRO A 144 -8.31 23.33 14.95
N ASP A 145 -9.25 22.58 14.38
CA ASP A 145 -10.08 21.63 15.12
C ASP A 145 -9.40 20.26 15.33
N LEU A 146 -8.18 20.06 14.80
CA LEU A 146 -7.44 18.83 14.93
C LEU A 146 -6.22 19.01 15.84
N PRO A 147 -5.88 17.98 16.67
CA PRO A 147 -4.64 18.02 17.43
C PRO A 147 -3.42 18.21 16.51
N ALA A 148 -2.57 19.18 16.81
CA ALA A 148 -1.40 19.49 15.98
C ALA A 148 -0.48 18.27 15.75
N ALA A 149 -0.29 17.43 16.78
CA ALA A 149 0.46 16.18 16.66
C ALA A 149 -0.13 15.25 15.59
N TYR A 150 -1.46 15.11 15.55
CA TYR A 150 -2.16 14.29 14.58
C TYR A 150 -1.98 14.80 13.14
N VAL A 151 -2.11 16.13 12.94
CA VAL A 151 -1.89 16.76 11.63
C VAL A 151 -0.46 16.52 11.14
N TRP A 152 0.53 16.66 12.03
CA TRP A 152 1.92 16.33 11.71
C TRP A 152 2.10 14.83 11.42
N GLY A 153 1.39 13.97 12.13
CA GLY A 153 1.35 12.54 11.83
C GLY A 153 0.86 12.25 10.41
N ILE A 154 -0.22 12.90 9.96
CA ILE A 154 -0.74 12.77 8.59
C ILE A 154 0.29 13.25 7.56
N ARG A 155 0.91 14.42 7.77
CA ARG A 155 1.93 14.99 6.87
C ARG A 155 3.12 14.05 6.69
N ILE A 156 3.66 13.55 7.79
CA ILE A 156 4.81 12.63 7.79
C ILE A 156 4.40 11.28 7.20
N GLY A 157 3.24 10.75 7.61
CA GLY A 157 2.73 9.46 7.11
C GLY A 157 2.53 9.45 5.59
N ILE A 158 1.94 10.52 5.03
CA ILE A 158 1.80 10.66 3.57
C ILE A 158 3.17 10.82 2.91
N GLY A 159 4.08 11.61 3.48
CA GLY A 159 5.43 11.78 2.93
C GLY A 159 6.19 10.45 2.84
N LEU A 160 6.18 9.66 3.90
CA LEU A 160 6.80 8.33 3.92
C LEU A 160 6.08 7.35 2.96
N PHE A 161 4.74 7.38 2.91
CA PHE A 161 3.99 6.60 1.93
C PHE A 161 4.48 6.86 0.51
N VAL A 162 4.61 8.13 0.10
CA VAL A 162 5.05 8.49 -1.26
C VAL A 162 6.46 8.00 -1.55
N ILE A 163 7.39 8.23 -0.62
CA ILE A 163 8.79 7.81 -0.77
C ILE A 163 8.87 6.29 -1.01
N PHE A 164 8.19 5.51 -0.17
CA PHE A 164 8.27 4.05 -0.23
C PHE A 164 7.30 3.43 -1.26
N ALA A 165 6.28 4.14 -1.72
CA ALA A 165 5.51 3.73 -2.89
C ALA A 165 6.37 3.84 -4.16
N ILE A 166 7.16 4.91 -4.32
CA ILE A 166 8.10 5.10 -5.44
C ILE A 166 9.27 4.12 -5.33
N GLU A 167 9.71 3.75 -4.13
CA GLU A 167 10.72 2.69 -3.90
C GLU A 167 10.33 1.38 -4.61
N GLY A 168 9.04 1.09 -4.76
CA GLY A 168 8.54 -0.03 -5.54
C GLY A 168 9.08 -0.12 -6.97
N LEU A 169 9.51 1.00 -7.57
CA LEU A 169 10.18 1.02 -8.87
C LEU A 169 11.51 0.25 -8.87
N ALA A 170 12.19 0.14 -7.72
CA ALA A 170 13.39 -0.69 -7.60
C ALA A 170 13.09 -2.17 -7.85
N MET A 171 11.93 -2.68 -7.44
CA MET A 171 11.47 -4.03 -7.79
C MET A 171 11.15 -4.13 -9.28
N GLY A 172 10.52 -3.08 -9.83
CA GLY A 172 10.18 -3.01 -11.25
C GLY A 172 11.41 -3.03 -12.16
N SER A 173 12.47 -2.31 -11.80
CA SER A 173 13.69 -2.21 -12.60
C SER A 173 14.45 -3.52 -12.72
N GLN A 174 14.34 -4.41 -11.74
CA GLN A 174 14.97 -5.73 -11.76
C GLN A 174 14.00 -6.89 -12.06
N LEU A 175 12.71 -6.58 -12.30
CA LEU A 175 11.63 -7.53 -12.58
C LEU A 175 11.50 -8.66 -11.52
N ARG A 176 11.79 -8.35 -10.25
CA ARG A 176 11.73 -9.29 -9.12
C ARG A 176 11.66 -8.55 -7.78
N HIS A 177 11.26 -9.28 -6.75
CA HIS A 177 11.16 -8.75 -5.38
C HIS A 177 12.44 -8.95 -4.58
N THR A 178 13.20 -10.02 -4.90
CA THR A 178 14.38 -10.43 -4.13
C THR A 178 15.68 -9.94 -4.75
N VAL A 179 16.66 -9.68 -3.90
CA VAL A 179 18.03 -9.30 -4.26
C VAL A 179 18.98 -10.37 -3.77
N GLY A 180 19.87 -10.84 -4.64
CA GLY A 180 20.85 -11.90 -4.32
C GLY A 180 20.36 -13.30 -4.67
N GLY A 181 19.10 -13.48 -5.12
CA GLY A 181 18.56 -14.77 -5.54
C GLY A 181 17.22 -14.68 -6.24
N PRO A 182 16.66 -15.82 -6.70
CA PRO A 182 15.39 -15.86 -7.41
C PRO A 182 14.20 -15.60 -6.47
N ASP A 183 13.10 -15.08 -7.05
CA ASP A 183 11.80 -15.08 -6.39
C ASP A 183 11.28 -16.51 -6.20
N GLY A 184 10.45 -16.74 -5.17
CA GLY A 184 9.88 -18.06 -4.87
C GLY A 184 10.73 -18.90 -3.92
N SER A 185 11.83 -18.38 -3.37
CA SER A 185 12.53 -19.02 -2.26
C SER A 185 11.64 -19.16 -1.02
N PRO A 186 11.93 -20.12 -0.08
CA PRO A 186 11.17 -20.27 1.14
C PRO A 186 10.99 -18.94 1.89
N GLY A 187 9.76 -18.58 2.17
CA GLY A 187 9.39 -17.31 2.78
C GLY A 187 8.54 -17.45 4.04
N LEU A 188 8.24 -16.32 4.66
CA LEU A 188 7.35 -16.26 5.81
C LEU A 188 5.91 -16.65 5.39
N PRO A 189 5.16 -17.34 6.26
CA PRO A 189 3.77 -17.68 5.97
C PRO A 189 2.95 -16.45 5.54
N VAL A 190 2.03 -16.63 4.59
CA VAL A 190 1.10 -15.62 4.04
C VAL A 190 1.79 -14.51 3.26
N VAL A 191 2.74 -13.78 3.86
CA VAL A 191 3.44 -12.66 3.21
C VAL A 191 4.46 -13.13 2.18
N ASN A 192 4.98 -14.34 2.35
CA ASN A 192 6.00 -14.95 1.50
C ASN A 192 7.26 -14.09 1.31
N TRP A 193 7.66 -13.38 2.38
CA TRP A 193 8.92 -12.64 2.39
C TRP A 193 10.09 -13.60 2.51
N SER A 194 11.10 -13.40 1.67
CA SER A 194 12.25 -14.27 1.63
C SER A 194 13.00 -14.34 2.97
N ARG A 195 13.36 -15.56 3.39
CA ARG A 195 14.18 -15.82 4.57
C ARG A 195 15.64 -16.11 4.20
N THR A 196 15.95 -16.13 2.91
CA THR A 196 17.28 -16.48 2.39
C THR A 196 17.95 -15.28 1.75
N TYR A 197 17.19 -14.42 1.07
CA TYR A 197 17.70 -13.31 0.28
C TYR A 197 17.12 -11.97 0.76
N GLY A 198 17.67 -10.86 0.31
CA GLY A 198 17.09 -9.55 0.53
C GLY A 198 15.70 -9.46 -0.12
N ASP A 199 14.72 -8.88 0.56
CA ASP A 199 13.35 -8.76 0.07
C ASP A 199 12.86 -7.31 0.17
N LEU A 200 12.75 -6.64 -0.97
CA LEU A 200 12.38 -5.22 -1.07
C LEU A 200 10.94 -4.96 -0.63
N ARG A 201 10.07 -5.97 -0.68
CA ARG A 201 8.67 -5.84 -0.26
C ARG A 201 8.52 -5.44 1.20
N ILE A 202 9.51 -5.73 2.05
CA ILE A 202 9.46 -5.42 3.48
C ILE A 202 9.51 -3.92 3.69
N ALA A 203 10.51 -3.25 3.11
CA ALA A 203 10.64 -1.80 3.20
C ALA A 203 9.46 -1.09 2.53
N HIS A 204 9.05 -1.54 1.34
CA HIS A 204 7.89 -1.04 0.62
C HIS A 204 6.61 -1.12 1.48
N PHE A 205 6.33 -2.29 2.07
CA PHE A 205 5.17 -2.50 2.94
C PHE A 205 5.23 -1.60 4.19
N MET A 206 6.34 -1.63 4.91
CA MET A 206 6.51 -0.82 6.11
C MET A 206 6.34 0.67 5.81
N GLY A 207 7.01 1.16 4.78
CA GLY A 207 6.96 2.56 4.40
C GLY A 207 5.58 3.03 3.95
N MET A 208 4.87 2.23 3.16
CA MET A 208 3.50 2.59 2.76
C MET A 208 2.53 2.59 3.94
N HIS A 209 2.70 1.72 4.93
CA HIS A 209 1.85 1.72 6.11
C HIS A 209 2.14 2.84 7.12
N ALA A 210 3.18 3.66 6.92
CA ALA A 210 3.41 4.87 7.69
C ALA A 210 2.20 5.82 7.69
N ILE A 211 1.43 5.83 6.58
CA ILE A 211 0.22 6.65 6.44
C ILE A 211 -0.87 6.32 7.46
N GLN A 212 -0.89 5.08 8.00
CA GLN A 212 -1.78 4.67 9.09
C GLN A 212 -1.07 4.77 10.45
N ILE A 213 0.14 4.22 10.53
CA ILE A 213 0.84 4.01 11.80
C ILE A 213 1.19 5.34 12.48
N ILE A 214 1.80 6.27 11.75
CA ILE A 214 2.29 7.51 12.35
C ILE A 214 1.14 8.39 12.88
N PRO A 215 0.04 8.63 12.13
CA PRO A 215 -1.08 9.42 12.64
C PRO A 215 -1.79 8.78 13.83
N ILE A 216 -1.94 7.44 13.83
CA ILE A 216 -2.54 6.72 14.96
C ILE A 216 -1.68 6.87 16.22
N LEU A 217 -0.37 6.68 16.12
CA LEU A 217 0.55 6.90 17.23
C LEU A 217 0.52 8.35 17.71
N ALA A 218 0.53 9.31 16.77
CA ALA A 218 0.47 10.74 17.08
C ALA A 218 -0.78 11.12 17.87
N TYR A 219 -1.95 10.56 17.49
CA TYR A 219 -3.22 10.87 18.11
C TYR A 219 -3.39 10.22 19.49
N TYR A 220 -3.11 8.92 19.61
CA TYR A 220 -3.40 8.15 20.82
C TYR A 220 -2.27 8.14 21.84
N ALA A 221 -1.01 8.08 21.39
CA ALA A 221 0.14 7.85 22.27
C ALA A 221 1.03 9.09 22.45
N LEU A 222 1.52 9.68 21.35
CA LEU A 222 2.58 10.69 21.42
C LEU A 222 2.06 12.05 21.86
N LYS A 223 0.92 12.50 21.36
CA LYS A 223 0.21 13.76 21.71
C LYS A 223 1.10 15.02 21.66
N SER A 224 2.25 14.95 21.03
CA SER A 224 3.28 15.99 20.94
C SER A 224 3.82 16.06 19.52
N VAL A 225 3.88 17.27 18.97
CA VAL A 225 4.46 17.50 17.63
C VAL A 225 5.92 17.06 17.58
N ARG A 226 6.73 17.41 18.59
CA ARG A 226 8.14 17.04 18.64
C ARG A 226 8.33 15.51 18.62
N LEU A 227 7.58 14.80 19.48
CA LEU A 227 7.66 13.35 19.54
C LEU A 227 7.17 12.71 18.24
N THR A 228 6.10 13.24 17.62
CA THR A 228 5.61 12.76 16.33
C THR A 228 6.65 12.88 15.22
N VAL A 229 7.35 14.04 15.17
CA VAL A 229 8.43 14.24 14.20
C VAL A 229 9.58 13.27 14.45
N VAL A 230 10.05 13.16 15.70
CA VAL A 230 11.15 12.24 16.06
C VAL A 230 10.79 10.79 15.70
N VAL A 231 9.59 10.30 16.10
CA VAL A 231 9.14 8.94 15.80
C VAL A 231 8.99 8.74 14.31
N GLY A 232 8.45 9.71 13.58
CA GLY A 232 8.34 9.66 12.12
C GLY A 232 9.69 9.56 11.41
N LEU A 233 10.69 10.34 11.86
CA LEU A 233 12.06 10.28 11.33
C LEU A 233 12.72 8.92 11.65
N LEU A 234 12.57 8.42 12.87
CA LEU A 234 13.10 7.11 13.26
C LEU A 234 12.44 5.97 12.48
N TYR A 235 11.13 6.06 12.25
CA TYR A 235 10.40 5.11 11.42
C TYR A 235 10.91 5.12 9.97
N GLY A 236 11.05 6.31 9.38
CA GLY A 236 11.60 6.47 8.03
C GLY A 236 13.03 5.94 7.92
N LEU A 237 13.89 6.25 8.92
CA LEU A 237 15.25 5.72 8.98
C LEU A 237 15.27 4.20 9.08
N ALA A 238 14.48 3.62 9.99
CA ALA A 238 14.40 2.16 10.13
C ALA A 238 13.95 1.49 8.83
N THR A 239 12.94 2.04 8.16
CA THR A 239 12.45 1.52 6.87
C THR A 239 13.51 1.66 5.77
N THR A 240 14.26 2.77 5.74
CA THR A 240 15.39 2.97 4.82
C THR A 240 16.51 1.96 5.07
N LEU A 241 16.83 1.67 6.33
CA LEU A 241 17.82 0.64 6.68
C LEU A 241 17.39 -0.76 6.23
N LEU A 242 16.09 -1.08 6.35
CA LEU A 242 15.52 -2.32 5.80
C LEU A 242 15.66 -2.39 4.27
N PHE A 243 15.42 -1.28 3.57
CA PHE A 243 15.66 -1.20 2.12
C PHE A 243 17.12 -1.45 1.76
N ILE A 244 18.06 -0.77 2.45
CA ILE A 244 19.49 -0.93 2.22
C ILE A 244 19.94 -2.37 2.54
N GLN A 245 19.42 -2.97 3.61
CA GLN A 245 19.70 -4.37 3.95
C GLN A 245 19.23 -5.31 2.84
N ALA A 246 18.00 -5.12 2.34
CA ALA A 246 17.45 -5.91 1.25
C ALA A 246 18.28 -5.74 -0.05
N MET A 247 18.67 -4.51 -0.40
CA MET A 247 19.52 -4.21 -1.56
C MET A 247 20.91 -4.86 -1.48
N ARG A 248 21.38 -5.18 -0.27
CA ARG A 248 22.62 -5.95 -0.05
C ARG A 248 22.42 -7.47 -0.12
N GLY A 249 21.23 -7.94 -0.52
CA GLY A 249 20.88 -9.35 -0.59
C GLY A 249 20.69 -10.02 0.78
N LYS A 250 20.62 -9.26 1.87
CA LYS A 250 20.51 -9.81 3.22
C LYS A 250 19.05 -9.94 3.64
N PRO A 251 18.61 -11.14 4.11
CA PRO A 251 17.24 -11.34 4.57
C PRO A 251 16.96 -10.53 5.84
N PHE A 252 15.69 -10.17 6.03
CA PHE A 252 15.23 -9.49 7.24
C PHE A 252 15.33 -10.41 8.47
N TRP A 253 14.94 -11.66 8.30
CA TRP A 253 14.97 -12.69 9.33
C TRP A 253 15.63 -13.94 8.74
N PRO A 254 16.91 -14.19 9.00
CA PRO A 254 17.62 -15.37 8.47
C PRO A 254 17.01 -16.67 9.01
N LEU A 255 17.19 -17.74 8.22
CA LEU A 255 16.86 -19.11 8.62
C LEU A 255 17.76 -19.57 9.76
#